data_8538192eccc3417f46188cfd85257e2d
#
_entry.id   8538192eccc3417f46188cfd85257e2d
#
_cell.length_a   1.000
_cell.length_b   1.000
_cell.length_c   1.000
_cell.angle_alpha   90.00
_cell.angle_beta   90.00
_cell.angle_gamma   90.00
#
_symmetry.space_group_name_H-M   'P 1'
#
loop_
_entity.id
_entity.type
_entity.pdbx_description
1 polymer ?
#
loop_
_entity_poly.entity_id
_entity_poly.type
_entity_poly.pdbx_seq_one_letter_code
_entity_poly.pdbx_strand_id
1 'polypeptide(L)'
;MKIAMCAPVDLHALARFCGYETEGVPPGLGSTATTPLVEELLRRGHEVTLFTLSNGIAKETTHEWNRLRVFTGPSRQYGAARNVYRPEVEYLRRVIARERPAFVHAHWTYEFALGALATGVPMLTTIHDLPWNVLRYFRDRSRAIRLLIAYSVAMRCERYTAVSQDAADHFRRYLKPGAEIEVIPNFLSDSIFEIGHSTAKPDRPLTFGTILQGFSRRKNATVALKAFQLVSRIAPESRLIMMGVDYEQFGPAHLWARKHGLDAGVTFVGVLPYKQMLCRLRDEVDVVVHPSLDEAFSMTVLESMAMARPVIAGHKTPGMRQALRDGDVGVLTDVRDSKSIARAMLALRADASYRQRLAEGGRKHVASTYRKDLIVPRYEAVYRALLACEEKYA
;
A
#
# COMPACT_ATOMS: atom_id res chain seq x y z
N MET A 1 12.58 -4.48 -22.65
CA MET A 1 13.61 -3.59 -22.05
C MET A 1 14.26 -4.34 -20.91
N LYS A 2 15.50 -3.95 -20.55
CA LYS A 2 16.15 -4.36 -19.31
C LYS A 2 15.84 -3.30 -18.24
N ILE A 3 15.17 -3.71 -17.17
CA ILE A 3 14.68 -2.81 -16.12
C ILE A 3 15.32 -3.21 -14.79
N ALA A 4 16.04 -2.29 -14.17
CA ALA A 4 16.58 -2.48 -12.84
C ALA A 4 15.66 -1.85 -11.80
N MET A 5 15.23 -2.63 -10.80
CA MET A 5 14.37 -2.16 -9.70
C MET A 5 15.07 -2.33 -8.36
N CYS A 6 14.98 -1.32 -7.51
CA CYS A 6 15.45 -1.36 -6.12
C CYS A 6 14.26 -1.16 -5.19
N ALA A 7 13.71 -2.27 -4.65
CA ALA A 7 12.40 -2.25 -4.01
C ALA A 7 12.19 -3.39 -2.99
N PRO A 8 11.34 -3.19 -1.97
CA PRO A 8 10.80 -4.30 -1.19
C PRO A 8 9.81 -5.10 -2.04
N VAL A 9 9.87 -6.42 -1.97
CA VAL A 9 8.98 -7.36 -2.69
C VAL A 9 8.69 -8.60 -1.84
N ASP A 10 7.64 -9.34 -2.19
CA ASP A 10 7.40 -10.71 -1.75
C ASP A 10 8.11 -11.67 -2.70
N LEU A 11 9.26 -12.23 -2.26
CA LEU A 11 10.07 -13.13 -3.08
C LEU A 11 9.40 -14.50 -3.27
N HIS A 12 8.62 -14.96 -2.30
CA HIS A 12 7.87 -16.20 -2.44
C HIS A 12 6.76 -16.08 -3.51
N ALA A 13 6.10 -14.93 -3.59
CA ALA A 13 5.13 -14.66 -4.65
C ALA A 13 5.81 -14.64 -6.02
N LEU A 14 6.96 -13.97 -6.15
CA LEU A 14 7.73 -13.90 -7.40
C LEU A 14 8.28 -15.27 -7.84
N ALA A 15 8.81 -16.08 -6.91
CA ALA A 15 9.26 -17.45 -7.20
C ALA A 15 8.11 -18.27 -7.79
N ARG A 16 6.97 -18.33 -7.10
CA ARG A 16 5.78 -19.04 -7.60
C ARG A 16 5.29 -18.51 -8.95
N PHE A 17 5.30 -17.19 -9.13
CA PHE A 17 4.94 -16.56 -10.40
C PHE A 17 5.84 -17.02 -11.55
N CYS A 18 7.13 -17.19 -11.29
CA CYS A 18 8.12 -17.68 -12.26
C CYS A 18 8.12 -19.22 -12.42
N GLY A 19 7.32 -19.95 -11.65
CA GLY A 19 7.23 -21.42 -11.69
C GLY A 19 8.29 -22.13 -10.86
N TYR A 20 8.85 -21.46 -9.83
CA TYR A 20 9.86 -22.02 -8.93
C TYR A 20 9.31 -22.25 -7.52
N GLU A 21 9.88 -23.26 -6.86
CA GLU A 21 9.59 -23.53 -5.45
C GLU A 21 10.13 -22.42 -4.55
N THR A 22 9.55 -22.30 -3.35
CA THR A 22 9.95 -21.28 -2.38
C THR A 22 10.95 -21.76 -1.34
N GLU A 23 11.33 -23.05 -1.39
CA GLU A 23 12.32 -23.61 -0.48
C GLU A 23 13.70 -22.97 -0.73
N GLY A 24 14.34 -22.52 0.35
CA GLY A 24 15.61 -21.80 0.27
C GLY A 24 15.53 -20.36 -0.24
N VAL A 25 14.36 -19.88 -0.65
CA VAL A 25 14.12 -18.49 -1.05
C VAL A 25 13.77 -17.65 0.18
N PRO A 26 14.46 -16.50 0.42
CA PRO A 26 14.07 -15.59 1.50
C PRO A 26 12.67 -15.00 1.24
N PRO A 27 11.90 -14.67 2.28
CA PRO A 27 10.54 -14.13 2.07
C PRO A 27 10.52 -12.72 1.43
N GLY A 28 11.60 -11.96 1.55
CA GLY A 28 11.62 -10.54 1.21
C GLY A 28 10.99 -9.68 2.31
N LEU A 29 10.68 -8.42 1.99
CA LEU A 29 10.01 -7.48 2.91
C LEU A 29 8.50 -7.35 2.63
N GLY A 30 8.01 -7.96 1.54
CA GLY A 30 6.62 -7.86 1.10
C GLY A 30 6.27 -6.48 0.55
N SER A 31 5.44 -6.44 -0.48
CA SER A 31 4.84 -5.19 -0.98
C SER A 31 3.67 -5.50 -1.91
N THR A 32 2.52 -4.93 -1.61
CA THR A 32 1.31 -5.02 -2.45
C THR A 32 1.36 -4.08 -3.67
N ALA A 33 2.36 -3.21 -3.75
CA ALA A 33 2.54 -2.29 -4.87
C ALA A 33 3.63 -2.75 -5.83
N THR A 34 4.80 -3.16 -5.33
CA THR A 34 5.98 -3.44 -6.17
C THR A 34 6.04 -4.88 -6.64
N THR A 35 5.59 -5.86 -5.86
CA THR A 35 5.52 -7.27 -6.30
C THR A 35 4.66 -7.42 -7.57
N PRO A 36 3.40 -6.90 -7.62
CA PRO A 36 2.59 -6.96 -8.83
C PRO A 36 3.20 -6.19 -10.01
N LEU A 37 3.97 -5.11 -9.76
CA LEU A 37 4.64 -4.37 -10.82
C LEU A 37 5.73 -5.22 -11.47
N VAL A 38 6.55 -5.92 -10.68
CA VAL A 38 7.57 -6.85 -11.21
C VAL A 38 6.92 -7.95 -12.03
N GLU A 39 5.86 -8.59 -11.50
CA GLU A 39 5.12 -9.62 -12.22
C GLU A 39 4.59 -9.15 -13.57
N GLU A 40 3.99 -7.95 -13.62
CA GLU A 40 3.42 -7.43 -14.86
C GLU A 40 4.49 -7.02 -15.87
N LEU A 41 5.61 -6.47 -15.44
CA LEU A 41 6.75 -6.18 -16.32
C LEU A 41 7.30 -7.48 -16.95
N LEU A 42 7.38 -8.57 -16.19
CA LEU A 42 7.77 -9.87 -16.71
C LEU A 42 6.76 -10.45 -17.72
N ARG A 43 5.45 -10.33 -17.45
CA ARG A 43 4.39 -10.73 -18.41
C ARG A 43 4.48 -9.97 -19.73
N ARG A 44 4.84 -8.69 -19.66
CA ARG A 44 5.04 -7.83 -20.85
C ARG A 44 6.34 -8.09 -21.59
N GLY A 45 7.12 -9.08 -21.14
CA GLY A 45 8.33 -9.53 -21.83
C GLY A 45 9.59 -8.74 -21.49
N HIS A 46 9.58 -7.93 -20.45
CA HIS A 46 10.78 -7.25 -19.96
C HIS A 46 11.69 -8.20 -19.20
N GLU A 47 13.00 -7.90 -19.20
CA GLU A 47 13.99 -8.50 -18.31
C GLU A 47 14.10 -7.61 -17.07
N VAL A 48 13.95 -8.19 -15.88
CA VAL A 48 14.00 -7.43 -14.63
C VAL A 48 15.20 -7.88 -13.79
N THR A 49 16.03 -6.92 -13.39
CA THR A 49 17.05 -7.09 -12.35
C THR A 49 16.55 -6.43 -11.08
N LEU A 50 16.32 -7.23 -10.05
CA LEU A 50 15.74 -6.78 -8.78
C LEU A 50 16.79 -6.74 -7.68
N PHE A 51 16.96 -5.60 -7.05
CA PHE A 51 17.77 -5.39 -5.85
C PHE A 51 16.86 -5.23 -4.65
N THR A 52 16.92 -6.16 -3.70
CA THR A 52 16.00 -6.17 -2.57
C THR A 52 16.67 -6.56 -1.26
N LEU A 53 15.91 -6.49 -0.20
CA LEU A 53 16.31 -6.83 1.17
C LEU A 53 15.33 -7.84 1.76
N SER A 54 15.80 -8.66 2.68
CA SER A 54 14.96 -9.59 3.44
C SER A 54 15.36 -9.65 4.90
N ASN A 55 14.37 -9.72 5.78
CA ASN A 55 14.58 -10.02 7.19
C ASN A 55 14.91 -11.51 7.38
N GLY A 56 15.63 -11.83 8.45
CA GLY A 56 15.86 -13.22 8.86
C GLY A 56 16.94 -13.96 8.07
N ILE A 57 17.66 -13.29 7.16
CA ILE A 57 18.82 -13.87 6.47
C ILE A 57 20.12 -13.27 6.99
N ALA A 58 21.15 -14.11 7.11
CA ALA A 58 22.49 -13.68 7.55
C ALA A 58 23.44 -13.39 6.39
N LYS A 59 23.16 -13.95 5.20
CA LYS A 59 23.99 -13.86 3.99
C LYS A 59 23.16 -13.40 2.80
N GLU A 60 23.86 -12.80 1.86
CA GLU A 60 23.29 -12.41 0.56
C GLU A 60 22.89 -13.65 -0.24
N THR A 61 21.82 -13.54 -1.00
CA THR A 61 21.39 -14.57 -1.95
C THR A 61 21.17 -13.98 -3.34
N THR A 62 21.37 -14.82 -4.36
CA THR A 62 21.07 -14.47 -5.76
C THR A 62 20.21 -15.57 -6.34
N HIS A 63 19.13 -15.19 -7.01
CA HIS A 63 18.25 -16.12 -7.72
C HIS A 63 18.09 -15.65 -9.17
N GLU A 64 18.05 -16.60 -10.08
CA GLU A 64 17.81 -16.37 -11.51
C GLU A 64 16.58 -17.19 -11.93
N TRP A 65 15.49 -16.51 -12.26
CA TRP A 65 14.22 -17.09 -12.62
C TRP A 65 13.75 -16.56 -13.98
N ASN A 66 13.96 -17.32 -15.04
CA ASN A 66 13.61 -16.89 -16.40
C ASN A 66 14.19 -15.49 -16.71
N ARG A 67 13.33 -14.48 -16.87
CA ARG A 67 13.70 -13.07 -17.13
C ARG A 67 13.85 -12.22 -15.87
N LEU A 68 13.87 -12.85 -14.69
CA LEU A 68 14.02 -12.16 -13.42
C LEU A 68 15.32 -12.59 -12.73
N ARG A 69 16.21 -11.63 -12.49
CA ARG A 69 17.39 -11.81 -11.67
C ARG A 69 17.26 -11.05 -10.38
N VAL A 70 17.44 -11.71 -9.24
CA VAL A 70 17.18 -11.15 -7.91
C VAL A 70 18.45 -11.18 -7.08
N PHE A 71 18.82 -10.03 -6.54
CA PHE A 71 19.86 -9.86 -5.54
C PHE A 71 19.22 -9.49 -4.21
N THR A 72 19.37 -10.34 -3.18
CA THR A 72 18.75 -10.14 -1.87
C THR A 72 19.82 -9.99 -0.80
N GLY A 73 19.79 -8.87 -0.09
CA GLY A 73 20.64 -8.60 1.07
C GLY A 73 19.91 -8.73 2.40
N PRO A 74 20.69 -8.89 3.49
CA PRO A 74 20.14 -8.87 4.84
C PRO A 74 19.49 -7.53 5.17
N SER A 75 18.34 -7.56 5.83
CA SER A 75 17.69 -6.41 6.47
C SER A 75 17.55 -6.65 7.96
N ARG A 76 17.72 -5.61 8.73
CA ARG A 76 17.56 -5.67 10.19
C ARG A 76 16.18 -5.19 10.57
N GLN A 77 15.41 -6.05 11.20
CA GLN A 77 14.08 -5.71 11.70
C GLN A 77 14.14 -4.62 12.79
N TYR A 78 15.17 -4.64 13.64
CA TYR A 78 15.38 -3.69 14.72
C TYR A 78 16.77 -3.05 14.67
N GLY A 79 16.87 -1.81 15.08
CA GLY A 79 18.15 -1.11 15.25
C GLY A 79 18.80 -0.59 13.98
N ALA A 80 18.24 -0.83 12.79
CA ALA A 80 18.79 -0.35 11.52
C ALA A 80 18.94 1.19 11.47
N ALA A 81 18.03 1.91 12.09
CA ALA A 81 18.10 3.36 12.18
C ALA A 81 19.28 3.88 13.04
N ARG A 82 19.85 3.07 13.97
CA ARG A 82 20.98 3.51 14.83
C ARG A 82 22.21 3.91 14.03
N ASN A 83 22.42 3.29 12.88
CA ASN A 83 23.51 3.60 11.96
C ASN A 83 23.02 4.00 10.56
N VAL A 84 21.84 4.65 10.50
CA VAL A 84 21.27 5.24 9.29
C VAL A 84 21.10 4.21 8.16
N TYR A 85 20.73 2.98 8.48
CA TYR A 85 20.59 1.85 7.54
C TYR A 85 21.87 1.56 6.72
N ARG A 86 23.04 1.93 7.24
CA ARG A 86 24.31 1.87 6.49
C ARG A 86 24.62 0.49 5.87
N PRO A 87 24.47 -0.65 6.57
CA PRO A 87 24.73 -1.95 5.95
C PRO A 87 23.79 -2.28 4.80
N GLU A 88 22.50 -1.95 4.93
CA GLU A 88 21.47 -2.16 3.90
C GLU A 88 21.79 -1.30 2.66
N VAL A 89 22.07 -0.02 2.87
CA VAL A 89 22.43 0.95 1.83
C VAL A 89 23.71 0.53 1.12
N GLU A 90 24.75 0.11 1.86
CA GLU A 90 26.04 -0.30 1.28
C GLU A 90 25.91 -1.60 0.47
N TYR A 91 25.10 -2.55 0.94
CA TYR A 91 24.78 -3.75 0.15
C TYR A 91 24.15 -3.36 -1.18
N LEU A 92 23.07 -2.58 -1.17
CA LEU A 92 22.36 -2.14 -2.37
C LEU A 92 23.30 -1.38 -3.31
N ARG A 93 24.07 -0.43 -2.79
CA ARG A 93 25.06 0.33 -3.56
C ARG A 93 26.05 -0.61 -4.28
N ARG A 94 26.64 -1.56 -3.55
CA ARG A 94 27.66 -2.48 -4.06
C ARG A 94 27.12 -3.39 -5.18
N VAL A 95 25.92 -3.96 -4.99
CA VAL A 95 25.36 -4.87 -5.99
C VAL A 95 24.87 -4.12 -7.22
N ILE A 96 24.26 -2.94 -7.07
CA ILE A 96 23.85 -2.09 -8.19
C ILE A 96 25.06 -1.62 -8.99
N ALA A 97 26.14 -1.15 -8.31
CA ALA A 97 27.38 -0.71 -8.96
C ALA A 97 28.07 -1.84 -9.71
N ARG A 98 27.98 -3.09 -9.23
CA ARG A 98 28.53 -4.28 -9.91
C ARG A 98 27.75 -4.61 -11.18
N GLU A 99 26.42 -4.56 -11.13
CA GLU A 99 25.54 -4.93 -12.24
C GLU A 99 25.46 -3.84 -13.33
N ARG A 100 25.82 -2.59 -13.01
CA ARG A 100 25.87 -1.43 -13.93
C ARG A 100 24.64 -1.30 -14.83
N PRO A 101 23.42 -1.26 -14.26
CA PRO A 101 22.22 -1.08 -15.09
C PRO A 101 22.20 0.33 -15.71
N ALA A 102 21.55 0.48 -16.88
CA ALA A 102 21.40 1.77 -17.53
C ALA A 102 20.62 2.78 -16.65
N PHE A 103 19.63 2.31 -15.90
CA PHE A 103 18.93 3.10 -14.89
C PHE A 103 18.44 2.20 -13.75
N VAL A 104 18.05 2.81 -12.63
CA VAL A 104 17.43 2.10 -11.49
C VAL A 104 16.11 2.78 -11.12
N HIS A 105 15.03 2.00 -11.07
CA HIS A 105 13.77 2.44 -10.47
C HIS A 105 13.75 2.07 -8.98
N ALA A 106 13.95 3.05 -8.12
CA ALA A 106 13.90 2.89 -6.68
C ALA A 106 12.50 3.18 -6.13
N HIS A 107 12.03 2.36 -5.20
CA HIS A 107 10.76 2.56 -4.54
C HIS A 107 10.95 2.97 -3.08
N TRP A 108 10.14 3.93 -2.60
CA TRP A 108 10.30 4.72 -1.39
C TRP A 108 11.54 5.63 -1.41
N THR A 109 11.51 6.67 -0.64
CA THR A 109 12.58 7.67 -0.55
C THR A 109 13.57 7.37 0.58
N TYR A 110 13.73 6.09 0.96
CA TYR A 110 14.55 5.67 2.08
C TYR A 110 15.75 4.83 1.66
N GLU A 111 16.05 3.75 2.37
CA GLU A 111 17.23 2.90 2.18
C GLU A 111 17.39 2.39 0.73
N PHE A 112 16.30 2.04 0.05
CA PHE A 112 16.35 1.58 -1.35
C PHE A 112 16.79 2.70 -2.30
N ALA A 113 16.18 3.87 -2.21
CA ALA A 113 16.55 5.02 -3.02
C ALA A 113 17.94 5.54 -2.65
N LEU A 114 18.31 5.55 -1.37
CA LEU A 114 19.63 5.99 -0.93
C LEU A 114 20.75 5.06 -1.45
N GLY A 115 20.52 3.75 -1.46
CA GLY A 115 21.46 2.76 -2.01
C GLY A 115 21.65 2.91 -3.51
N ALA A 116 20.56 3.08 -4.27
CA ALA A 116 20.62 3.35 -5.71
C ALA A 116 21.30 4.68 -6.02
N LEU A 117 20.95 5.74 -5.32
CA LEU A 117 21.52 7.08 -5.50
C LEU A 117 23.05 7.11 -5.27
N ALA A 118 23.56 6.30 -4.33
CA ALA A 118 24.97 6.24 -4.00
C ALA A 118 25.85 5.63 -5.11
N THR A 119 25.24 5.06 -6.17
CA THR A 119 25.96 4.47 -7.31
C THR A 119 26.26 5.45 -8.42
N GLY A 120 25.56 6.59 -8.48
CA GLY A 120 25.62 7.52 -9.61
C GLY A 120 24.88 7.05 -10.87
N VAL A 121 24.25 5.86 -10.85
CA VAL A 121 23.41 5.39 -11.94
C VAL A 121 22.14 6.26 -12.03
N PRO A 122 21.67 6.62 -13.24
CA PRO A 122 20.42 7.32 -13.43
C PRO A 122 19.27 6.67 -12.69
N MET A 123 18.49 7.47 -11.96
CA MET A 123 17.50 6.94 -11.04
C MET A 123 16.13 7.60 -11.19
N LEU A 124 15.10 6.77 -11.20
CA LEU A 124 13.72 7.14 -10.94
C LEU A 124 13.35 6.77 -9.50
N THR A 125 12.66 7.64 -8.78
CA THR A 125 12.15 7.29 -7.44
C THR A 125 10.63 7.41 -7.38
N THR A 126 9.94 6.33 -6.97
CA THR A 126 8.51 6.38 -6.68
C THR A 126 8.26 6.68 -5.19
N ILE A 127 7.49 7.73 -4.95
CA ILE A 127 7.09 8.22 -3.62
C ILE A 127 5.84 7.43 -3.19
N HIS A 128 5.98 6.58 -2.15
CA HIS A 128 4.92 5.71 -1.64
C HIS A 128 4.33 6.14 -0.30
N ASP A 129 4.89 7.15 0.35
CA ASP A 129 4.40 7.65 1.63
C ASP A 129 4.64 9.17 1.80
N LEU A 130 4.22 9.69 2.94
CA LEU A 130 4.30 11.09 3.31
C LEU A 130 5.24 11.22 4.52
N PRO A 131 6.56 11.35 4.35
CA PRO A 131 7.56 11.21 5.41
C PRO A 131 7.32 12.09 6.64
N TRP A 132 6.89 13.34 6.47
CA TRP A 132 6.52 14.24 7.59
C TRP A 132 5.30 13.76 8.36
N ASN A 133 4.28 13.25 7.66
CA ASN A 133 3.10 12.69 8.30
C ASN A 133 3.46 11.43 9.09
N VAL A 134 4.27 10.54 8.49
CA VAL A 134 4.76 9.33 9.16
C VAL A 134 5.47 9.69 10.47
N LEU A 135 6.40 10.66 10.43
CA LEU A 135 7.08 11.14 11.65
C LEU A 135 6.08 11.73 12.66
N ARG A 136 5.10 12.52 12.20
CA ARG A 136 4.08 13.15 13.07
C ARG A 136 3.26 12.12 13.86
N TYR A 137 2.95 10.97 13.24
CA TYR A 137 2.15 9.93 13.90
C TYR A 137 2.97 9.02 14.80
N PHE A 138 4.19 8.67 14.44
CA PHE A 138 5.01 7.71 15.20
C PHE A 138 6.03 8.36 16.13
N ARG A 139 6.53 9.56 15.85
CA ARG A 139 7.42 10.39 16.68
C ARG A 139 8.61 9.65 17.30
N ASP A 140 9.19 8.70 16.57
CA ASP A 140 10.35 7.94 17.01
C ASP A 140 11.60 8.26 16.20
N ARG A 141 12.76 7.86 16.75
CA ARG A 141 14.08 8.12 16.13
C ARG A 141 14.21 7.50 14.73
N SER A 142 13.60 6.33 14.50
CA SER A 142 13.69 5.63 13.22
C SER A 142 13.01 6.45 12.12
N ARG A 143 11.83 7.03 12.39
CA ARG A 143 11.08 7.88 11.45
C ARG A 143 11.74 9.24 11.24
N ALA A 144 12.37 9.79 12.27
CA ALA A 144 13.19 11.01 12.12
C ALA A 144 14.39 10.77 11.18
N ILE A 145 15.11 9.66 11.34
CA ILE A 145 16.22 9.28 10.47
C ILE A 145 15.73 9.01 9.05
N ARG A 146 14.61 8.30 8.86
CA ARG A 146 14.02 8.11 7.53
C ARG A 146 13.63 9.42 6.86
N LEU A 147 13.12 10.40 7.61
CA LEU A 147 12.86 11.72 7.07
C LEU A 147 14.16 12.40 6.60
N LEU A 148 15.26 12.32 7.35
CA LEU A 148 16.56 12.85 6.93
C LEU A 148 17.09 12.14 5.67
N ILE A 149 16.91 10.84 5.56
CA ILE A 149 17.24 10.07 4.35
C ILE A 149 16.38 10.57 3.18
N ALA A 150 15.07 10.78 3.38
CA ALA A 150 14.17 11.29 2.35
C ALA A 150 14.60 12.67 1.85
N TYR A 151 15.06 13.57 2.74
CA TYR A 151 15.68 14.85 2.34
C TYR A 151 16.94 14.63 1.51
N SER A 152 17.84 13.75 1.94
CA SER A 152 19.07 13.44 1.21
C SER A 152 18.78 12.91 -0.19
N VAL A 153 17.76 12.08 -0.36
CA VAL A 153 17.29 11.58 -1.66
C VAL A 153 16.66 12.74 -2.46
N ALA A 154 15.79 13.53 -1.84
CA ALA A 154 15.11 14.64 -2.50
C ALA A 154 16.07 15.69 -3.07
N MET A 155 17.17 15.96 -2.38
CA MET A 155 18.17 16.94 -2.84
C MET A 155 18.96 16.45 -4.06
N ARG A 156 19.15 15.15 -4.23
CA ARG A 156 20.08 14.59 -5.22
C ARG A 156 19.41 13.81 -6.36
N CYS A 157 18.23 13.27 -6.15
CA CYS A 157 17.44 12.65 -7.20
C CYS A 157 16.69 13.71 -8.01
N GLU A 158 16.57 13.53 -9.31
CA GLU A 158 15.95 14.49 -10.21
C GLU A 158 14.57 14.05 -10.71
N ARG A 159 14.34 12.74 -10.82
CA ARG A 159 13.16 12.17 -11.46
C ARG A 159 12.30 11.40 -10.47
N TYR A 160 11.01 11.76 -10.43
CA TYR A 160 10.08 11.20 -9.46
C TYR A 160 8.77 10.79 -10.11
N THR A 161 8.21 9.72 -9.54
CA THR A 161 6.78 9.44 -9.63
C THR A 161 6.18 9.42 -8.23
N ALA A 162 4.87 9.58 -8.12
CA ALA A 162 4.16 9.48 -6.85
C ALA A 162 2.86 8.68 -7.02
N VAL A 163 2.47 7.96 -5.98
CA VAL A 163 1.27 7.11 -6.02
C VAL A 163 -0.04 7.89 -5.94
N SER A 164 0.00 9.16 -5.58
CA SER A 164 -1.17 10.05 -5.56
C SER A 164 -0.75 11.51 -5.70
N GLN A 165 -1.73 12.36 -6.03
CA GLN A 165 -1.52 13.81 -6.06
C GLN A 165 -1.13 14.34 -4.68
N ASP A 166 -1.77 13.86 -3.61
CA ASP A 166 -1.43 14.24 -2.23
C ASP A 166 0.02 13.86 -1.86
N ALA A 167 0.52 12.72 -2.34
CA ALA A 167 1.92 12.33 -2.12
C ALA A 167 2.88 13.24 -2.89
N ALA A 168 2.57 13.60 -4.13
CA ALA A 168 3.34 14.54 -4.93
C ALA A 168 3.37 15.94 -4.29
N ASP A 169 2.22 16.44 -3.86
CA ASP A 169 2.08 17.77 -3.24
C ASP A 169 2.77 17.84 -1.88
N HIS A 170 2.67 16.76 -1.08
CA HIS A 170 3.42 16.64 0.16
C HIS A 170 4.94 16.70 -0.08
N PHE A 171 5.43 15.96 -1.10
CA PHE A 171 6.84 15.95 -1.44
C PHE A 171 7.32 17.34 -1.90
N ARG A 172 6.59 18.00 -2.79
CA ARG A 172 6.89 19.37 -3.23
C ARG A 172 6.89 20.34 -2.06
N ARG A 173 5.90 20.25 -1.19
CA ARG A 173 5.74 21.18 -0.07
C ARG A 173 6.85 21.06 0.98
N TYR A 174 7.28 19.86 1.29
CA TYR A 174 8.12 19.61 2.46
C TYR A 174 9.54 19.12 2.15
N LEU A 175 9.79 18.51 0.99
CA LEU A 175 11.09 17.92 0.68
C LEU A 175 11.81 18.62 -0.49
N LYS A 176 11.13 18.86 -1.60
CA LYS A 176 11.73 19.45 -2.81
C LYS A 176 10.74 20.36 -3.54
N PRO A 177 10.67 21.66 -3.20
CA PRO A 177 9.86 22.63 -3.96
C PRO A 177 10.22 22.60 -5.45
N GLY A 178 9.21 22.70 -6.30
CA GLY A 178 9.38 22.71 -7.76
C GLY A 178 9.72 21.36 -8.41
N ALA A 179 9.74 20.24 -7.65
CA ALA A 179 10.00 18.93 -8.24
C ALA A 179 8.95 18.57 -9.29
N GLU A 180 9.42 18.15 -10.47
CA GLU A 180 8.56 17.52 -11.47
C GLU A 180 8.26 16.09 -11.05
N ILE A 181 6.98 15.80 -10.83
CA ILE A 181 6.53 14.49 -10.32
C ILE A 181 5.35 14.05 -11.17
N GLU A 182 5.51 12.92 -11.85
CA GLU A 182 4.39 12.26 -12.53
C GLU A 182 3.60 11.42 -11.50
N VAL A 183 2.29 11.62 -11.46
CA VAL A 183 1.43 10.83 -10.56
C VAL A 183 1.03 9.53 -11.27
N ILE A 184 1.63 8.42 -10.84
CA ILE A 184 1.30 7.07 -11.33
C ILE A 184 0.77 6.26 -10.14
N PRO A 185 -0.55 6.08 -10.01
CA PRO A 185 -1.13 5.38 -8.86
C PRO A 185 -0.78 3.89 -8.85
N ASN A 186 -0.91 3.27 -7.68
CA ASN A 186 -0.89 1.82 -7.58
C ASN A 186 -2.06 1.22 -8.36
N PHE A 187 -1.92 -0.02 -8.81
CA PHE A 187 -2.93 -0.73 -9.57
C PHE A 187 -3.35 -2.04 -8.88
N LEU A 188 -4.49 -2.58 -9.30
CA LEU A 188 -4.98 -3.88 -8.89
C LEU A 188 -4.62 -4.95 -9.92
N SER A 189 -4.21 -6.13 -9.44
CA SER A 189 -3.98 -7.30 -10.28
C SER A 189 -5.31 -7.88 -10.79
N ASP A 190 -5.28 -8.60 -11.92
CA ASP A 190 -6.49 -9.24 -12.48
C ASP A 190 -7.09 -10.26 -11.52
N SER A 191 -6.27 -10.95 -10.72
CA SER A 191 -6.72 -11.93 -9.74
C SER A 191 -7.75 -11.38 -8.74
N ILE A 192 -7.73 -10.06 -8.47
CA ILE A 192 -8.73 -9.40 -7.61
C ILE A 192 -10.09 -9.37 -8.32
N PHE A 193 -10.10 -9.06 -9.61
CA PHE A 193 -11.35 -9.02 -10.40
C PHE A 193 -11.90 -10.44 -10.68
N GLU A 194 -11.01 -11.45 -10.77
CA GLU A 194 -11.36 -12.86 -10.95
C GLU A 194 -12.05 -13.46 -9.72
N ILE A 195 -11.72 -13.00 -8.51
CA ILE A 195 -12.43 -13.40 -7.28
C ILE A 195 -13.92 -13.05 -7.40
N GLY A 196 -14.26 -12.07 -8.24
CA GLY A 196 -15.62 -11.63 -8.47
C GLY A 196 -16.15 -10.77 -7.32
N HIS A 197 -17.42 -10.42 -7.44
CA HIS A 197 -18.16 -9.68 -6.43
C HIS A 197 -19.41 -10.47 -6.05
N SER A 198 -19.85 -10.33 -4.80
CA SER A 198 -21.12 -10.87 -4.33
C SER A 198 -22.13 -9.72 -4.23
N THR A 199 -23.35 -9.93 -4.70
CA THR A 199 -24.47 -9.05 -4.36
C THR A 199 -24.83 -9.21 -2.89
N ALA A 200 -25.32 -8.14 -2.26
CA ALA A 200 -25.74 -8.18 -0.86
C ALA A 200 -26.76 -9.31 -0.64
N LYS A 201 -26.55 -10.13 0.39
CA LYS A 201 -27.52 -11.16 0.80
C LYS A 201 -28.60 -10.49 1.64
N PRO A 202 -29.87 -10.48 1.22
CA PRO A 202 -30.93 -9.72 1.90
C PRO A 202 -31.25 -10.21 3.32
N ASP A 203 -30.94 -11.46 3.64
CA ASP A 203 -31.43 -12.13 4.85
C ASP A 203 -30.45 -12.18 6.03
N ARG A 204 -29.39 -11.35 6.02
CA ARG A 204 -28.47 -11.25 7.15
C ARG A 204 -28.29 -9.80 7.64
N PRO A 205 -27.91 -9.63 8.92
CA PRO A 205 -27.59 -8.32 9.46
C PRO A 205 -26.50 -7.62 8.65
N LEU A 206 -26.62 -6.30 8.46
CA LEU A 206 -25.64 -5.51 7.75
C LEU A 206 -24.30 -5.54 8.50
N THR A 207 -23.26 -5.93 7.80
CA THR A 207 -21.92 -6.10 8.36
C THR A 207 -20.97 -5.04 7.81
N PHE A 208 -20.40 -4.27 8.72
CA PHE A 208 -19.31 -3.36 8.44
C PHE A 208 -17.97 -4.10 8.54
N GLY A 209 -16.96 -3.66 7.81
CA GLY A 209 -15.62 -4.24 7.89
C GLY A 209 -14.53 -3.18 7.94
N THR A 210 -13.44 -3.46 8.64
CA THR A 210 -12.20 -2.70 8.55
C THR A 210 -11.03 -3.63 8.25
N ILE A 211 -10.10 -3.18 7.41
CA ILE A 211 -8.84 -3.87 7.12
C ILE A 211 -7.72 -2.88 7.39
N LEU A 212 -6.95 -3.10 8.46
CA LEU A 212 -5.98 -2.14 8.95
C LEU A 212 -4.66 -2.84 9.33
N GLN A 213 -3.54 -2.17 9.13
CA GLN A 213 -2.21 -2.68 9.48
C GLN A 213 -1.71 -1.96 10.74
N GLY A 214 -1.79 -2.66 11.87
CA GLY A 214 -1.36 -2.19 13.19
C GLY A 214 -2.41 -1.37 13.93
N PHE A 215 -2.52 -1.59 15.25
CA PHE A 215 -3.38 -0.84 16.16
C PHE A 215 -2.68 0.45 16.60
N SER A 216 -2.75 1.47 15.77
CA SER A 216 -2.04 2.73 15.97
C SER A 216 -2.97 3.95 15.83
N ARG A 217 -2.51 5.11 16.37
CA ARG A 217 -3.22 6.38 16.20
C ARG A 217 -3.43 6.72 14.71
N ARG A 218 -2.47 6.40 13.84
CA ARG A 218 -2.55 6.64 12.41
C ARG A 218 -3.72 5.87 11.77
N LYS A 219 -3.90 4.60 12.16
CA LYS A 219 -4.97 3.74 11.64
C LYS A 219 -6.32 3.99 12.30
N ASN A 220 -6.36 4.67 13.45
CA ASN A 220 -7.55 5.28 14.05
C ASN A 220 -8.73 4.32 14.34
N ALA A 221 -8.45 3.05 14.55
CA ALA A 221 -9.46 2.02 14.80
C ALA A 221 -10.33 2.32 16.04
N THR A 222 -9.78 3.01 17.03
CA THR A 222 -10.51 3.39 18.25
C THR A 222 -11.71 4.26 17.96
N VAL A 223 -11.63 5.15 16.96
CA VAL A 223 -12.75 6.00 16.55
C VAL A 223 -13.79 5.20 15.77
N ALA A 224 -13.37 4.24 14.94
CA ALA A 224 -14.28 3.32 14.25
C ALA A 224 -15.06 2.43 15.23
N LEU A 225 -14.40 1.89 16.27
CA LEU A 225 -15.06 1.13 17.34
C LEU A 225 -16.10 1.98 18.08
N LYS A 226 -15.77 3.21 18.45
CA LYS A 226 -16.72 4.15 19.07
C LYS A 226 -17.89 4.47 18.14
N ALA A 227 -17.63 4.63 16.83
CA ALA A 227 -18.68 4.86 15.84
C ALA A 227 -19.61 3.65 15.71
N PHE A 228 -19.06 2.45 15.65
CA PHE A 228 -19.84 1.23 15.59
C PHE A 228 -20.72 1.06 16.84
N GLN A 229 -20.23 1.40 18.02
CA GLN A 229 -21.05 1.38 19.22
C GLN A 229 -22.26 2.34 19.16
N LEU A 230 -22.11 3.50 18.52
CA LEU A 230 -23.25 4.40 18.28
C LEU A 230 -24.25 3.76 17.31
N VAL A 231 -23.77 3.05 16.30
CA VAL A 231 -24.61 2.31 15.36
C VAL A 231 -25.34 1.15 16.05
N SER A 232 -24.66 0.35 16.86
CA SER A 232 -25.25 -0.83 17.52
C SER A 232 -26.34 -0.47 18.54
N ARG A 233 -26.35 0.74 19.08
CA ARG A 233 -27.47 1.24 19.93
C ARG A 233 -28.76 1.48 19.15
N ILE A 234 -28.67 1.80 17.85
CA ILE A 234 -29.78 2.06 16.96
C ILE A 234 -30.19 0.81 16.19
N ALA A 235 -29.18 -0.01 15.84
CA ALA A 235 -29.30 -1.21 15.03
C ALA A 235 -28.47 -2.36 15.65
N PRO A 236 -28.96 -2.98 16.74
CA PRO A 236 -28.21 -3.95 17.53
C PRO A 236 -27.86 -5.25 16.78
N GLU A 237 -28.57 -5.54 15.69
CA GLU A 237 -28.29 -6.66 14.80
C GLU A 237 -27.02 -6.44 13.94
N SER A 238 -26.60 -5.18 13.72
CA SER A 238 -25.42 -4.87 12.91
C SER A 238 -24.15 -5.53 13.47
N ARG A 239 -23.18 -5.80 12.60
CA ARG A 239 -21.90 -6.43 12.95
C ARG A 239 -20.72 -5.59 12.42
N LEU A 240 -19.57 -5.71 13.10
CA LEU A 240 -18.32 -5.15 12.64
C LEU A 240 -17.26 -6.27 12.60
N ILE A 241 -16.58 -6.45 11.46
CA ILE A 241 -15.45 -7.36 11.31
C ILE A 241 -14.17 -6.52 11.21
N MET A 242 -13.18 -6.84 12.04
CA MET A 242 -11.88 -6.17 12.04
C MET A 242 -10.79 -7.16 11.63
N MET A 243 -10.05 -6.82 10.57
CA MET A 243 -9.00 -7.66 9.96
C MET A 243 -7.66 -6.91 9.92
N GLY A 244 -6.57 -7.67 10.00
CA GLY A 244 -5.19 -7.18 9.88
C GLY A 244 -4.35 -7.36 11.14
N VAL A 245 -3.15 -6.82 11.13
CA VAL A 245 -2.19 -6.93 12.24
C VAL A 245 -2.73 -6.24 13.49
N ASP A 246 -2.60 -6.85 14.65
CA ASP A 246 -3.09 -6.41 15.97
C ASP A 246 -4.63 -6.48 16.14
N TYR A 247 -5.36 -7.06 15.18
CA TYR A 247 -6.83 -7.22 15.21
C TYR A 247 -7.27 -8.67 15.41
N GLU A 248 -6.40 -9.53 15.88
CA GLU A 248 -6.73 -10.90 16.30
C GLU A 248 -7.47 -10.93 17.64
N GLN A 249 -8.14 -12.05 17.90
CA GLN A 249 -8.75 -12.29 19.20
C GLN A 249 -7.66 -12.28 20.30
N PHE A 250 -7.90 -11.55 21.38
CA PHE A 250 -6.97 -11.25 22.45
C PHE A 250 -5.74 -10.40 22.05
N GLY A 251 -5.70 -9.90 20.81
CA GLY A 251 -4.71 -8.93 20.37
C GLY A 251 -4.95 -7.51 20.89
N PRO A 252 -4.04 -6.57 20.58
CA PRO A 252 -4.07 -5.21 21.12
C PRO A 252 -5.41 -4.48 20.91
N ALA A 253 -6.00 -4.60 19.72
CA ALA A 253 -7.29 -3.95 19.41
C ALA A 253 -8.45 -4.54 20.20
N HIS A 254 -8.52 -5.88 20.32
CA HIS A 254 -9.57 -6.56 21.08
C HIS A 254 -9.47 -6.25 22.57
N LEU A 255 -8.26 -6.36 23.17
CA LEU A 255 -8.07 -6.05 24.60
C LEU A 255 -8.43 -4.59 24.89
N TRP A 256 -8.10 -3.67 24.00
CA TRP A 256 -8.49 -2.27 24.14
C TRP A 256 -10.01 -2.11 24.06
N ALA A 257 -10.67 -2.75 23.09
CA ALA A 257 -12.13 -2.69 22.92
C ALA A 257 -12.86 -3.24 24.15
N ARG A 258 -12.47 -4.42 24.67
CA ARG A 258 -13.03 -5.00 25.91
C ARG A 258 -12.88 -4.07 27.10
N LYS A 259 -11.70 -3.51 27.31
CA LYS A 259 -11.45 -2.56 28.41
C LYS A 259 -12.39 -1.37 28.39
N HIS A 260 -12.85 -0.98 27.19
CA HIS A 260 -13.72 0.20 27.01
C HIS A 260 -15.20 -0.18 26.76
N GLY A 261 -15.56 -1.46 26.83
CA GLY A 261 -16.94 -1.93 26.56
C GLY A 261 -17.37 -1.72 25.11
N LEU A 262 -16.46 -1.83 24.16
CA LEU A 262 -16.66 -1.55 22.72
C LEU A 262 -16.50 -2.81 21.84
N ASP A 263 -16.54 -3.99 22.44
CA ASP A 263 -16.35 -5.29 21.74
C ASP A 263 -17.67 -5.98 21.36
N ALA A 264 -18.81 -5.51 21.90
CA ALA A 264 -20.11 -6.09 21.58
C ALA A 264 -20.45 -5.94 20.08
N GLY A 265 -20.76 -7.06 19.41
CA GLY A 265 -21.05 -7.11 17.99
C GLY A 265 -19.84 -6.98 17.07
N VAL A 266 -18.60 -7.02 17.63
CA VAL A 266 -17.34 -6.93 16.88
C VAL A 266 -16.67 -8.29 16.80
N THR A 267 -16.25 -8.70 15.62
CA THR A 267 -15.43 -9.89 15.37
C THR A 267 -14.00 -9.48 15.06
N PHE A 268 -13.06 -9.90 15.89
CA PHE A 268 -11.62 -9.67 15.73
C PHE A 268 -10.99 -10.89 15.06
N VAL A 269 -10.52 -10.72 13.82
CA VAL A 269 -10.08 -11.83 12.95
C VAL A 269 -8.56 -11.93 12.89
N GLY A 270 -7.86 -10.80 12.96
CA GLY A 270 -6.41 -10.77 12.76
C GLY A 270 -5.99 -10.82 11.29
N VAL A 271 -4.78 -11.30 11.07
CA VAL A 271 -4.17 -11.43 9.73
C VAL A 271 -4.71 -12.67 9.04
N LEU A 272 -5.13 -12.51 7.79
CA LEU A 272 -5.51 -13.61 6.91
C LEU A 272 -4.57 -13.67 5.70
N PRO A 273 -4.37 -14.84 5.09
CA PRO A 273 -3.81 -14.93 3.75
C PRO A 273 -4.59 -14.05 2.78
N TYR A 274 -3.89 -13.36 1.88
CA TYR A 274 -4.46 -12.27 1.07
C TYR A 274 -5.75 -12.67 0.32
N LYS A 275 -5.75 -13.83 -0.34
CA LYS A 275 -6.93 -14.36 -1.04
C LYS A 275 -8.11 -14.61 -0.08
N GLN A 276 -7.83 -15.16 1.11
CA GLN A 276 -8.88 -15.42 2.11
C GLN A 276 -9.47 -14.10 2.65
N MET A 277 -8.63 -13.08 2.87
CA MET A 277 -9.08 -11.75 3.26
C MET A 277 -10.01 -11.15 2.20
N LEU A 278 -9.67 -11.23 0.91
CA LEU A 278 -10.53 -10.76 -0.19
C LEU A 278 -11.84 -11.55 -0.29
N CYS A 279 -11.81 -12.88 -0.14
CA CYS A 279 -13.02 -13.69 -0.12
C CYS A 279 -13.93 -13.30 1.06
N ARG A 280 -13.36 -13.11 2.23
CA ARG A 280 -14.12 -12.68 3.41
C ARG A 280 -14.71 -11.28 3.26
N LEU A 281 -13.94 -10.36 2.68
CA LEU A 281 -14.40 -9.02 2.32
C LEU A 281 -15.60 -9.09 1.35
N ARG A 282 -15.53 -9.96 0.33
CA ARG A 282 -16.61 -10.18 -0.64
C ARG A 282 -17.85 -10.81 -0.01
N ASP A 283 -17.67 -11.80 0.86
CA ASP A 283 -18.77 -12.68 1.29
C ASP A 283 -19.45 -12.21 2.59
N GLU A 284 -18.69 -11.56 3.49
CA GLU A 284 -19.17 -11.23 4.82
C GLU A 284 -19.35 -9.72 5.06
N VAL A 285 -18.67 -8.85 4.32
CA VAL A 285 -18.71 -7.40 4.52
C VAL A 285 -19.65 -6.72 3.54
N ASP A 286 -20.49 -5.81 3.99
CA ASP A 286 -21.40 -5.02 3.14
C ASP A 286 -20.87 -3.59 2.90
N VAL A 287 -20.20 -3.01 3.89
CA VAL A 287 -19.66 -1.64 3.85
C VAL A 287 -18.28 -1.65 4.52
N VAL A 288 -17.30 -1.06 3.88
CA VAL A 288 -15.96 -0.91 4.46
C VAL A 288 -15.83 0.46 5.12
N VAL A 289 -15.37 0.47 6.37
CA VAL A 289 -14.99 1.68 7.10
C VAL A 289 -13.46 1.76 7.11
N HIS A 290 -12.90 2.77 6.45
CA HIS A 290 -11.47 3.05 6.40
C HIS A 290 -11.14 4.31 7.21
N PRO A 291 -10.94 4.18 8.53
CA PRO A 291 -10.83 5.34 9.43
C PRO A 291 -9.43 5.96 9.48
N SER A 292 -8.48 5.47 8.70
CA SER A 292 -7.08 5.95 8.71
C SER A 292 -7.00 7.47 8.57
N LEU A 293 -6.10 8.08 9.37
CA LEU A 293 -5.85 9.53 9.36
C LEU A 293 -4.79 9.92 8.33
N ASP A 294 -4.04 8.94 7.82
CA ASP A 294 -2.93 9.17 6.90
C ASP A 294 -2.67 7.95 6.02
N GLU A 295 -2.76 8.16 4.71
CA GLU A 295 -2.47 7.19 3.66
C GLU A 295 -1.88 7.96 2.46
N ALA A 296 -0.88 7.40 1.79
CA ALA A 296 -0.45 7.96 0.52
C ALA A 296 -1.38 7.56 -0.62
N PHE A 297 -1.75 6.26 -0.64
CA PHE A 297 -2.75 5.68 -1.55
C PHE A 297 -3.15 4.29 -1.03
N SER A 298 -4.39 4.11 -0.62
CA SER A 298 -4.80 2.89 0.08
C SER A 298 -5.20 1.76 -0.88
N MET A 299 -4.42 0.68 -0.91
CA MET A 299 -4.78 -0.55 -1.62
C MET A 299 -6.09 -1.14 -1.09
N THR A 300 -6.28 -1.16 0.23
CA THR A 300 -7.50 -1.67 0.88
C THR A 300 -8.77 -0.98 0.36
N VAL A 301 -8.72 0.33 0.10
CA VAL A 301 -9.85 1.07 -0.47
C VAL A 301 -10.13 0.60 -1.90
N LEU A 302 -9.10 0.47 -2.74
CA LEU A 302 -9.26 -0.02 -4.12
C LEU A 302 -9.77 -1.46 -4.15
N GLU A 303 -9.23 -2.33 -3.30
CA GLU A 303 -9.64 -3.73 -3.16
C GLU A 303 -11.10 -3.85 -2.74
N SER A 304 -11.53 -3.01 -1.79
CA SER A 304 -12.92 -2.96 -1.34
C SER A 304 -13.87 -2.55 -2.47
N MET A 305 -13.52 -1.53 -3.23
CA MET A 305 -14.30 -1.11 -4.39
C MET A 305 -14.32 -2.17 -5.49
N ALA A 306 -13.21 -2.89 -5.74
CA ALA A 306 -13.17 -3.99 -6.69
C ALA A 306 -14.12 -5.14 -6.30
N MET A 307 -14.30 -5.38 -5.00
CA MET A 307 -15.27 -6.33 -4.46
C MET A 307 -16.71 -5.77 -4.40
N ALA A 308 -16.96 -4.62 -5.02
CA ALA A 308 -18.24 -3.90 -4.95
C ALA A 308 -18.68 -3.61 -3.50
N ARG A 309 -17.74 -3.22 -2.64
CA ARG A 309 -18.05 -2.77 -1.27
C ARG A 309 -17.94 -1.26 -1.19
N PRO A 310 -19.03 -0.54 -0.85
CA PRO A 310 -18.96 0.89 -0.57
C PRO A 310 -17.97 1.18 0.54
N VAL A 311 -17.22 2.27 0.40
CA VAL A 311 -16.20 2.67 1.35
C VAL A 311 -16.57 3.98 2.02
N ILE A 312 -16.44 4.02 3.36
CA ILE A 312 -16.46 5.25 4.16
C ILE A 312 -15.01 5.58 4.51
N ALA A 313 -14.51 6.75 4.12
CA ALA A 313 -13.14 7.18 4.39
C ALA A 313 -13.06 8.66 4.79
N GLY A 314 -11.86 9.09 5.21
CA GLY A 314 -11.63 10.45 5.67
C GLY A 314 -11.52 11.48 4.54
N HIS A 315 -12.32 12.54 4.58
CA HIS A 315 -12.23 13.64 3.61
C HIS A 315 -10.91 14.45 3.69
N LYS A 316 -10.20 14.35 4.83
CA LYS A 316 -8.86 14.94 5.06
C LYS A 316 -7.74 13.90 5.06
N THR A 317 -8.05 12.65 4.82
CA THR A 317 -7.03 11.60 4.69
C THR A 317 -6.45 11.68 3.28
N PRO A 318 -5.12 11.89 3.14
CA PRO A 318 -4.50 11.97 1.82
C PRO A 318 -4.78 10.74 0.96
N GLY A 319 -4.88 10.93 -0.34
CA GLY A 319 -5.20 9.88 -1.33
C GLY A 319 -6.68 9.48 -1.39
N MET A 320 -7.50 9.78 -0.36
CA MET A 320 -8.89 9.30 -0.32
C MET A 320 -9.82 10.05 -1.27
N ARG A 321 -9.64 11.35 -1.42
CA ARG A 321 -10.43 12.15 -2.39
C ARG A 321 -10.21 11.65 -3.81
N GLN A 322 -8.96 11.39 -4.18
CA GLN A 322 -8.61 10.83 -5.48
C GLN A 322 -9.22 9.42 -5.65
N ALA A 323 -9.04 8.53 -4.67
CA ALA A 323 -9.54 7.16 -4.74
C ALA A 323 -11.06 7.08 -4.84
N LEU A 324 -11.80 7.96 -4.12
CA LEU A 324 -13.26 7.98 -4.06
C LEU A 324 -13.90 9.04 -4.97
N ARG A 325 -13.14 9.63 -5.91
CA ARG A 325 -13.62 10.68 -6.84
C ARG A 325 -14.39 11.79 -6.13
N ASP A 326 -13.75 12.39 -5.13
CA ASP A 326 -14.34 13.45 -4.31
C ASP A 326 -15.70 13.10 -3.65
N GLY A 327 -16.01 11.81 -3.51
CA GLY A 327 -17.23 11.29 -2.88
C GLY A 327 -18.26 10.70 -3.85
N ASP A 328 -18.01 10.73 -5.17
CA ASP A 328 -18.93 10.18 -6.16
C ASP A 328 -19.12 8.66 -6.04
N VAL A 329 -18.05 7.95 -5.63
CA VAL A 329 -18.01 6.47 -5.59
C VAL A 329 -17.72 5.90 -4.20
N GLY A 330 -17.86 6.73 -3.16
CA GLY A 330 -17.71 6.36 -1.75
C GLY A 330 -18.11 7.52 -0.85
N VAL A 331 -18.12 7.31 0.47
CA VAL A 331 -18.52 8.33 1.43
C VAL A 331 -17.29 8.96 2.07
N LEU A 332 -17.12 10.27 1.89
CA LEU A 332 -16.08 11.07 2.54
C LEU A 332 -16.66 11.74 3.79
N THR A 333 -16.07 11.48 4.96
CA THR A 333 -16.52 12.00 6.24
C THR A 333 -15.37 12.46 7.13
N ASP A 334 -15.65 13.11 8.27
CA ASP A 334 -14.62 13.37 9.27
C ASP A 334 -14.37 12.10 10.10
N VAL A 335 -13.29 11.39 9.78
CA VAL A 335 -12.90 10.17 10.50
C VAL A 335 -12.29 10.43 11.89
N ARG A 336 -12.11 11.68 12.29
CA ARG A 336 -11.70 12.04 13.66
C ARG A 336 -12.88 12.10 14.62
N ASP A 337 -14.09 12.18 14.07
CA ASP A 337 -15.33 12.21 14.84
C ASP A 337 -16.12 10.91 14.66
N SER A 338 -16.28 10.16 15.75
CA SER A 338 -17.05 8.91 15.75
C SER A 338 -18.52 9.10 15.38
N LYS A 339 -19.11 10.25 15.71
CA LYS A 339 -20.51 10.57 15.33
C LYS A 339 -20.63 10.76 13.82
N SER A 340 -19.65 11.37 13.18
CA SER A 340 -19.62 11.54 11.72
C SER A 340 -19.49 10.19 10.99
N ILE A 341 -18.61 9.30 11.46
CA ILE A 341 -18.51 7.92 10.93
C ILE A 341 -19.85 7.18 11.16
N ALA A 342 -20.42 7.24 12.38
CA ALA A 342 -21.67 6.57 12.69
C ALA A 342 -22.83 7.05 11.80
N ARG A 343 -22.94 8.36 11.53
CA ARG A 343 -23.93 8.90 10.60
C ARG A 343 -23.78 8.34 9.19
N ALA A 344 -22.54 8.24 8.68
CA ALA A 344 -22.25 7.65 7.38
C ALA A 344 -22.61 6.15 7.35
N MET A 345 -22.28 5.40 8.41
CA MET A 345 -22.66 3.99 8.55
C MET A 345 -24.19 3.81 8.56
N LEU A 346 -24.92 4.61 9.32
CA LEU A 346 -26.38 4.55 9.41
C LEU A 346 -27.06 4.97 8.10
N ALA A 347 -26.53 5.97 7.39
CA ALA A 347 -27.03 6.37 6.07
C ALA A 347 -26.91 5.22 5.06
N LEU A 348 -25.76 4.56 4.99
CA LEU A 348 -25.57 3.40 4.12
C LEU A 348 -26.38 2.18 4.57
N ARG A 349 -26.70 2.06 5.86
CA ARG A 349 -27.59 1.02 6.35
C ARG A 349 -29.04 1.28 5.92
N ALA A 350 -29.52 2.50 6.04
CA ALA A 350 -30.90 2.87 5.79
C ALA A 350 -31.29 2.84 4.30
N ASP A 351 -30.34 3.18 3.40
CA ASP A 351 -30.59 3.28 1.97
C ASP A 351 -29.81 2.22 1.18
N ALA A 352 -30.49 1.12 0.85
CA ALA A 352 -29.92 0.03 0.07
C ALA A 352 -29.59 0.45 -1.37
N SER A 353 -30.40 1.34 -1.96
CA SER A 353 -30.19 1.83 -3.34
C SER A 353 -28.95 2.73 -3.40
N TYR A 354 -28.76 3.60 -2.41
CA TYR A 354 -27.56 4.41 -2.29
C TYR A 354 -26.31 3.54 -2.10
N ARG A 355 -26.40 2.54 -1.23
CA ARG A 355 -25.34 1.57 -0.99
C ARG A 355 -24.95 0.83 -2.28
N GLN A 356 -25.95 0.34 -3.04
CA GLN A 356 -25.70 -0.35 -4.31
C GLN A 356 -25.10 0.56 -5.35
N ARG A 357 -25.58 1.79 -5.52
CA ARG A 357 -25.02 2.77 -6.45
C ARG A 357 -23.54 3.05 -6.17
N LEU A 358 -23.15 3.22 -4.91
CA LEU A 358 -21.74 3.41 -4.53
C LEU A 358 -20.90 2.14 -4.79
N ALA A 359 -21.45 0.95 -4.55
CA ALA A 359 -20.78 -0.32 -4.80
C ALA A 359 -20.47 -0.51 -6.29
N GLU A 360 -21.45 -0.30 -7.15
CA GLU A 360 -21.31 -0.42 -8.61
C GLU A 360 -20.41 0.69 -9.18
N GLY A 361 -20.62 1.94 -8.73
CA GLY A 361 -19.79 3.08 -9.11
C GLY A 361 -18.33 2.90 -8.74
N GLY A 362 -18.07 2.45 -7.50
CA GLY A 362 -16.72 2.15 -7.02
C GLY A 362 -16.03 1.06 -7.85
N ARG A 363 -16.73 -0.05 -8.09
CA ARG A 363 -16.19 -1.14 -8.91
C ARG A 363 -15.89 -0.70 -10.33
N LYS A 364 -16.81 0.02 -10.97
CA LYS A 364 -16.61 0.57 -12.33
C LYS A 364 -15.41 1.51 -12.36
N HIS A 365 -15.30 2.38 -11.35
CA HIS A 365 -14.18 3.32 -11.25
C HIS A 365 -12.83 2.61 -11.16
N VAL A 366 -12.65 1.64 -10.25
CA VAL A 366 -11.36 0.95 -10.13
C VAL A 366 -11.04 0.12 -11.38
N ALA A 367 -12.04 -0.49 -12.02
CA ALA A 367 -11.86 -1.26 -13.25
C ALA A 367 -11.48 -0.38 -14.44
N SER A 368 -11.89 0.90 -14.48
CA SER A 368 -11.56 1.82 -15.56
C SER A 368 -10.35 2.70 -15.31
N THR A 369 -9.80 2.71 -14.08
CA THR A 369 -8.75 3.67 -13.70
C THR A 369 -7.49 3.01 -13.13
N TYR A 370 -7.64 1.92 -12.36
CA TYR A 370 -6.55 1.33 -11.57
C TYR A 370 -6.20 -0.10 -12.00
N ARG A 371 -6.43 -0.44 -13.26
CA ARG A 371 -5.97 -1.72 -13.83
C ARG A 371 -4.51 -1.63 -14.26
N LYS A 372 -3.81 -2.76 -14.17
CA LYS A 372 -2.43 -2.91 -14.62
C LYS A 372 -2.21 -2.46 -16.07
N ASP A 373 -3.17 -2.76 -16.97
CA ASP A 373 -3.08 -2.43 -18.39
C ASP A 373 -3.10 -0.92 -18.69
N LEU A 374 -3.61 -0.12 -17.73
CA LEU A 374 -3.63 1.34 -17.82
C LEU A 374 -2.43 1.98 -17.10
N ILE A 375 -1.96 1.37 -16.03
CA ILE A 375 -0.94 1.95 -15.17
C ILE A 375 0.48 1.57 -15.60
N VAL A 376 0.73 0.28 -15.91
CA VAL A 376 2.09 -0.17 -16.24
C VAL A 376 2.65 0.47 -17.51
N PRO A 377 1.86 0.70 -18.59
CA PRO A 377 2.34 1.45 -19.78
C PRO A 377 2.87 2.85 -19.44
N ARG A 378 2.36 3.50 -18.40
CA ARG A 378 2.87 4.81 -17.95
C ARG A 378 4.28 4.69 -17.38
N TYR A 379 4.55 3.67 -16.56
CA TYR A 379 5.91 3.37 -16.12
C TYR A 379 6.83 3.05 -17.29
N GLU A 380 6.35 2.25 -18.27
CA GLU A 380 7.12 1.94 -19.47
C GLU A 380 7.48 3.20 -20.28
N ALA A 381 6.57 4.18 -20.36
CA ALA A 381 6.84 5.46 -21.00
C ALA A 381 7.94 6.24 -20.28
N VAL A 382 7.88 6.30 -18.95
CA VAL A 382 8.93 6.92 -18.13
C VAL A 382 10.28 6.20 -18.33
N TYR A 383 10.31 4.87 -18.37
CA TYR A 383 11.55 4.12 -18.59
C TYR A 383 12.15 4.38 -19.97
N ARG A 384 11.32 4.44 -21.04
CA ARG A 384 11.80 4.81 -22.38
C ARG A 384 12.39 6.22 -22.43
N ALA A 385 11.75 7.18 -21.74
CA ALA A 385 12.26 8.54 -21.66
C ALA A 385 13.59 8.63 -20.89
N LEU A 386 13.78 7.79 -19.86
CA LEU A 386 15.05 7.65 -19.16
C LEU A 386 16.15 7.15 -20.07
N LEU A 387 15.91 6.06 -20.79
CA LEU A 387 16.88 5.45 -21.70
C LEU A 387 17.26 6.37 -22.86
N ALA A 388 16.27 7.05 -23.46
CA ALA A 388 16.52 7.98 -24.58
C ALA A 388 17.34 9.23 -24.18
N CYS A 389 17.29 9.64 -22.92
CA CYS A 389 18.16 10.74 -22.44
C CYS A 389 19.62 10.32 -22.35
N GLU A 390 19.91 9.07 -22.02
CA GLU A 390 21.29 8.55 -21.90
C GLU A 390 21.98 8.39 -23.25
N GLU A 391 21.24 7.92 -24.27
CA GLU A 391 21.79 7.78 -25.62
C GLU A 391 22.21 9.15 -26.22
N LYS A 392 21.71 10.28 -25.69
CA LYS A 392 22.12 11.62 -26.13
C LYS A 392 23.40 12.15 -25.44
N TYR A 393 23.82 11.54 -24.35
CA TYR A 393 24.97 11.99 -23.58
C TYR A 393 26.12 10.93 -23.52
N ALA A 394 25.91 9.73 -24.11
CA ALA A 394 26.93 8.72 -24.32
C ALA A 394 27.63 8.91 -25.69
#